data_2431a75dd84e861c9e95006be8206d6e
#
_entry.id   2431a75dd84e861c9e95006be8206d6e
#
_cell.length_a   1.000
_cell.length_b   1.000
_cell.length_c   1.000
_cell.angle_alpha   90.00
_cell.angle_beta   90.00
_cell.angle_gamma   90.00
#
_symmetry.space_group_name_H-M   'P 1'
#
loop_
_entity.id
_entity.type
_entity.pdbx_description
1 polymer ?
#
loop_
_entity_poly.entity_id
_entity_poly.type
_entity_poly.pdbx_seq_one_letter_code
_entity_poly.pdbx_strand_id
1 'polypeptide(L)'
;MHDASNIAAVIVEPVAGSTGVLVPPQGYLERLRAICDKHGLLLIFDEVITGFGRTGRAFAAETFGAVPDMLTFAKGVTNATIPLSGVIVRKQIYDTVINNAPPGMVELFHGYTYSGHPVAIAAAEATLGLYHEEKLFDRARELAPYFEDAVHRLKGVPHVTDVRNFGLMAGIELESRPGKPGARGFDAFLRCFEQGVLIRVTGDVIALSPPLIIGKQQIDELVGTITDVLRKLD
;
A
#
# COMPACT_ATOMS: atom_id res chain seq x y z
N MET A 1 12.97 -26.92 -7.25
CA MET A 1 13.49 -25.56 -7.45
C MET A 1 13.18 -25.16 -8.89
N HIS A 2 12.73 -23.94 -9.12
CA HIS A 2 12.52 -23.44 -10.47
C HIS A 2 13.84 -22.93 -11.05
N ASP A 3 14.05 -23.16 -12.34
CA ASP A 3 15.18 -22.60 -13.08
C ASP A 3 14.87 -21.13 -13.36
N ALA A 4 15.85 -20.24 -13.11
CA ALA A 4 15.69 -18.81 -13.36
C ALA A 4 15.35 -18.48 -14.83
N SER A 5 15.78 -19.32 -15.78
CA SER A 5 15.44 -19.19 -17.21
C SER A 5 13.95 -19.30 -17.50
N ASN A 6 13.17 -19.85 -16.58
CA ASN A 6 11.70 -19.99 -16.69
C ASN A 6 10.93 -18.91 -15.94
N ILE A 7 11.62 -17.91 -15.38
CA ILE A 7 11.02 -16.80 -14.63
C ILE A 7 11.19 -15.53 -15.45
N ALA A 8 10.09 -14.84 -15.76
CA ALA A 8 10.13 -13.57 -16.49
C ALA A 8 10.30 -12.37 -15.55
N ALA A 9 9.64 -12.39 -14.41
CA ALA A 9 9.59 -11.26 -13.49
C ALA A 9 9.33 -11.71 -12.04
N VAL A 10 9.68 -10.81 -11.12
CA VAL A 10 9.27 -10.86 -9.71
C VAL A 10 8.39 -9.65 -9.44
N ILE A 11 7.19 -9.86 -8.90
CA ILE A 11 6.32 -8.78 -8.44
C ILE A 11 6.23 -8.79 -6.91
N VAL A 12 6.33 -7.61 -6.30
CA VAL A 12 6.30 -7.45 -4.84
C VAL A 12 5.66 -6.12 -4.45
N GLU A 13 4.86 -6.11 -3.39
CA GLU A 13 4.50 -4.86 -2.71
C GLU A 13 5.72 -4.40 -1.88
N PRO A 14 6.19 -3.14 -2.01
CA PRO A 14 7.30 -2.62 -1.17
C PRO A 14 7.01 -2.70 0.33
N VAL A 15 5.77 -2.46 0.73
CA VAL A 15 5.21 -2.83 2.03
C VAL A 15 3.91 -3.57 1.74
N ALA A 16 3.80 -4.81 2.18
CA ALA A 16 2.63 -5.63 1.89
C ALA A 16 1.44 -5.17 2.74
N GLY A 17 0.58 -4.33 2.15
CA GLY A 17 -0.48 -3.62 2.87
C GLY A 17 -1.64 -4.52 3.25
N SER A 18 -2.25 -5.20 2.27
CA SER A 18 -3.50 -5.97 2.44
C SER A 18 -3.35 -7.17 3.37
N THR A 19 -2.17 -7.74 3.47
CA THR A 19 -1.86 -8.90 4.32
C THR A 19 -1.58 -8.53 5.77
N GLY A 20 -1.66 -7.25 6.13
CA GLY A 20 -1.50 -6.79 7.51
C GLY A 20 -0.31 -5.87 7.73
N VAL A 21 0.06 -5.08 6.75
CA VAL A 21 1.15 -4.09 6.80
C VAL A 21 2.48 -4.75 7.15
N LEU A 22 2.91 -5.69 6.32
CA LEU A 22 4.19 -6.38 6.49
C LEU A 22 5.30 -5.52 5.91
N VAL A 23 6.10 -4.93 6.80
CA VAL A 23 7.24 -4.08 6.43
C VAL A 23 8.43 -4.96 6.08
N PRO A 24 9.09 -4.75 4.93
CA PRO A 24 10.23 -5.56 4.54
C PRO A 24 11.43 -5.30 5.47
N PRO A 25 12.26 -6.32 5.75
CA PRO A 25 13.54 -6.11 6.44
C PRO A 25 14.43 -5.12 5.68
N GLN A 26 15.29 -4.42 6.40
CA GLN A 26 16.27 -3.52 5.78
C GLN A 26 17.14 -4.28 4.75
N GLY A 27 17.32 -3.69 3.58
CA GLY A 27 18.10 -4.29 2.49
C GLY A 27 17.37 -5.35 1.65
N TYR A 28 16.11 -5.67 1.98
CA TYR A 28 15.35 -6.70 1.26
C TYR A 28 15.10 -6.32 -0.21
N LEU A 29 14.61 -5.11 -0.46
CA LEU A 29 14.27 -4.67 -1.81
C LEU A 29 15.52 -4.44 -2.67
N GLU A 30 16.59 -3.92 -2.09
CA GLU A 30 17.89 -3.76 -2.77
C GLU A 30 18.49 -5.12 -3.13
N ARG A 31 18.39 -6.10 -2.22
CA ARG A 31 18.86 -7.46 -2.50
C ARG A 31 18.00 -8.13 -3.57
N LEU A 32 16.68 -7.92 -3.54
CA LEU A 32 15.76 -8.44 -4.55
C LEU A 32 16.09 -7.86 -5.92
N ARG A 33 16.36 -6.54 -6.00
CA ARG A 33 16.83 -5.89 -7.24
C ARG A 33 18.12 -6.53 -7.75
N ALA A 34 19.11 -6.72 -6.88
CA ALA A 34 20.37 -7.35 -7.26
C ALA A 34 20.20 -8.81 -7.75
N ILE A 35 19.27 -9.55 -7.17
CA ILE A 35 18.94 -10.91 -7.64
C ILE A 35 18.30 -10.85 -9.03
N CYS A 36 17.33 -9.95 -9.22
CA CYS A 36 16.68 -9.78 -10.52
C CYS A 36 17.72 -9.40 -11.60
N ASP A 37 18.61 -8.45 -11.32
CA ASP A 37 19.68 -8.04 -12.25
C ASP A 37 20.61 -9.21 -12.58
N LYS A 38 21.02 -9.98 -11.57
CA LYS A 38 21.91 -11.14 -11.74
C LYS A 38 21.31 -12.21 -12.68
N HIS A 39 20.01 -12.39 -12.65
CA HIS A 39 19.32 -13.46 -13.38
C HIS A 39 18.56 -12.95 -14.61
N GLY A 40 18.66 -11.67 -14.95
CA GLY A 40 17.95 -11.07 -16.09
C GLY A 40 16.42 -11.04 -15.91
N LEU A 41 15.94 -10.95 -14.67
CA LEU A 41 14.52 -10.91 -14.34
C LEU A 41 14.02 -9.47 -14.23
N LEU A 42 12.78 -9.22 -14.65
CA LEU A 42 12.15 -7.93 -14.38
C LEU A 42 11.69 -7.85 -12.90
N LEU A 43 11.90 -6.69 -12.28
CA LEU A 43 11.35 -6.38 -10.96
C LEU A 43 10.15 -5.46 -11.12
N ILE A 44 9.02 -5.86 -10.56
CA ILE A 44 7.77 -5.10 -10.59
C ILE A 44 7.41 -4.72 -9.15
N PHE A 45 7.22 -3.42 -8.89
CA PHE A 45 6.65 -2.98 -7.63
C PHE A 45 5.14 -2.80 -7.77
N ASP A 46 4.39 -3.49 -6.93
CA ASP A 46 2.97 -3.22 -6.75
C ASP A 46 2.81 -2.09 -5.72
N GLU A 47 2.64 -0.88 -6.23
CA GLU A 47 2.44 0.32 -5.42
C GLU A 47 0.97 0.78 -5.37
N VAL A 48 0.06 -0.14 -5.58
CA VAL A 48 -1.38 0.12 -5.50
C VAL A 48 -1.79 0.65 -4.11
N ILE A 49 -1.09 0.24 -3.05
CA ILE A 49 -1.32 0.73 -1.68
C ILE A 49 -0.26 1.74 -1.28
N THR A 50 1.01 1.47 -1.55
CA THR A 50 2.14 2.27 -1.07
C THR A 50 2.33 3.58 -1.81
N GLY A 51 1.80 3.70 -3.03
CA GLY A 51 1.87 4.91 -3.83
C GLY A 51 1.02 6.07 -3.29
N PHE A 52 1.25 7.23 -3.87
CA PHE A 52 0.53 8.48 -3.61
C PHE A 52 0.56 8.93 -2.16
N GLY A 53 1.77 9.02 -1.59
CA GLY A 53 2.02 9.67 -0.30
C GLY A 53 1.94 8.75 0.93
N ARG A 54 1.56 7.48 0.78
CA ARG A 54 1.37 6.56 1.91
C ARG A 54 2.63 6.37 2.76
N THR A 55 3.81 6.41 2.13
CA THR A 55 5.12 6.33 2.79
C THR A 55 5.77 7.70 3.03
N GLY A 56 5.05 8.81 2.74
CA GLY A 56 5.59 10.16 2.80
C GLY A 56 6.37 10.60 1.54
N ARG A 57 6.34 9.78 0.49
CA ARG A 57 6.88 10.05 -0.86
C ARG A 57 5.81 9.72 -1.89
N ALA A 58 6.00 10.15 -3.14
CA ALA A 58 5.05 9.82 -4.22
C ALA A 58 4.91 8.31 -4.36
N PHE A 59 6.04 7.60 -4.35
CA PHE A 59 6.08 6.13 -4.40
C PHE A 59 7.07 5.57 -3.40
N ALA A 60 6.81 4.35 -2.91
CA ALA A 60 7.70 3.66 -1.98
C ALA A 60 9.07 3.32 -2.60
N ALA A 61 9.15 3.16 -3.92
CA ALA A 61 10.41 3.05 -4.64
C ALA A 61 11.41 4.15 -4.26
N GLU A 62 10.95 5.39 -4.09
CA GLU A 62 11.77 6.52 -3.63
C GLU A 62 12.20 6.37 -2.18
N THR A 63 11.31 5.84 -1.33
CA THR A 63 11.58 5.66 0.10
C THR A 63 12.63 4.60 0.36
N PHE A 64 12.57 3.49 -0.39
CA PHE A 64 13.50 2.37 -0.24
C PHE A 64 14.74 2.48 -1.14
N GLY A 65 14.81 3.47 -2.03
CA GLY A 65 15.95 3.64 -2.94
C GLY A 65 16.15 2.49 -3.94
N ALA A 66 15.14 1.65 -4.13
CA ALA A 66 15.17 0.53 -5.07
C ALA A 66 14.33 0.84 -6.30
N VAL A 67 14.91 0.81 -7.49
CA VAL A 67 14.22 1.17 -8.73
C VAL A 67 13.72 -0.09 -9.44
N PRO A 68 12.39 -0.28 -9.56
CA PRO A 68 11.82 -1.40 -10.30
C PRO A 68 11.92 -1.17 -11.82
N ASP A 69 11.67 -2.22 -12.60
CA ASP A 69 11.53 -2.14 -14.05
C ASP A 69 10.13 -1.69 -14.45
N MET A 70 9.14 -2.06 -13.65
CA MET A 70 7.74 -1.66 -13.78
C MET A 70 7.16 -1.31 -12.41
N LEU A 71 6.15 -0.46 -12.41
CA LEU A 71 5.42 -0.05 -11.21
C LEU A 71 3.93 -0.03 -11.53
N THR A 72 3.13 -0.76 -10.76
CA THR A 72 1.67 -0.70 -10.87
C THR A 72 1.10 0.27 -9.85
N PHE A 73 0.08 1.02 -10.23
CA PHE A 73 -0.59 1.96 -9.35
C PHE A 73 -2.11 1.96 -9.55
N ALA A 74 -2.83 2.31 -8.50
CA ALA A 74 -4.28 2.51 -8.50
C ALA A 74 -4.68 3.37 -7.29
N LYS A 75 -5.88 3.20 -6.78
CA LYS A 75 -6.44 3.81 -5.55
C LYS A 75 -6.15 5.30 -5.40
N GLY A 76 -4.98 5.66 -4.88
CA GLY A 76 -4.58 7.05 -4.64
C GLY A 76 -4.57 7.93 -5.89
N VAL A 77 -4.43 7.36 -7.08
CA VAL A 77 -4.42 8.14 -8.33
C VAL A 77 -5.69 8.96 -8.55
N THR A 78 -6.84 8.46 -8.10
CA THR A 78 -8.13 9.17 -8.15
C THR A 78 -8.76 9.35 -6.78
N ASN A 79 -8.02 9.03 -5.71
CA ASN A 79 -8.53 9.00 -4.34
C ASN A 79 -9.83 8.17 -4.21
N ALA A 80 -9.93 7.08 -4.98
CA ALA A 80 -11.08 6.17 -5.07
C ALA A 80 -12.40 6.81 -5.55
N THR A 81 -12.37 8.01 -6.11
CA THR A 81 -13.56 8.69 -6.65
C THR A 81 -14.14 7.95 -7.85
N ILE A 82 -13.26 7.43 -8.70
CA ILE A 82 -13.60 6.59 -9.86
C ILE A 82 -12.49 5.56 -10.08
N PRO A 83 -12.78 4.32 -10.52
CA PRO A 83 -11.76 3.32 -10.80
C PRO A 83 -10.78 3.79 -11.88
N LEU A 84 -9.49 3.82 -11.54
CA LEU A 84 -8.39 4.03 -12.46
C LEU A 84 -7.16 3.29 -11.93
N SER A 85 -6.41 2.70 -12.83
CA SER A 85 -5.11 2.10 -12.56
C SER A 85 -4.18 2.30 -13.74
N GLY A 86 -2.90 2.06 -13.54
CA GLY A 86 -1.91 2.13 -14.60
C GLY A 86 -0.65 1.38 -14.25
N VAL A 87 0.21 1.29 -15.25
CA VAL A 87 1.55 0.71 -15.14
C VAL A 87 2.55 1.72 -15.69
N ILE A 88 3.56 2.04 -14.91
CA ILE A 88 4.72 2.79 -15.37
C ILE A 88 5.80 1.77 -15.72
N VAL A 89 6.42 1.91 -16.89
CA VAL A 89 7.47 1.02 -17.36
C VAL A 89 8.74 1.80 -17.71
N ARG A 90 9.91 1.17 -17.55
CA ARG A 90 11.16 1.75 -18.03
C ARG A 90 11.11 1.94 -19.54
N LYS A 91 11.74 3.03 -20.01
CA LYS A 91 11.82 3.34 -21.44
C LYS A 91 12.32 2.18 -22.31
N GLN A 92 13.28 1.41 -21.82
CA GLN A 92 13.82 0.26 -22.55
C GLN A 92 12.75 -0.81 -22.82
N ILE A 93 11.83 -1.06 -21.88
CA ILE A 93 10.72 -2.00 -22.06
C ILE A 93 9.75 -1.46 -23.11
N TYR A 94 9.38 -0.19 -22.99
CA TYR A 94 8.56 0.50 -23.98
C TYR A 94 9.16 0.42 -25.38
N ASP A 95 10.43 0.81 -25.54
CA ASP A 95 11.12 0.80 -26.82
C ASP A 95 11.19 -0.64 -27.42
N THR A 96 11.38 -1.64 -26.56
CA THR A 96 11.40 -3.04 -27.01
C THR A 96 10.06 -3.46 -27.59
N VAL A 97 8.96 -3.09 -26.94
CA VAL A 97 7.59 -3.40 -27.42
C VAL A 97 7.34 -2.69 -28.76
N ILE A 98 7.62 -1.38 -28.84
CA ILE A 98 7.37 -0.58 -30.05
C ILE A 98 8.22 -1.05 -31.22
N ASN A 99 9.53 -1.28 -31.01
CA ASN A 99 10.47 -1.61 -32.10
C ASN A 99 10.32 -3.05 -32.61
N ASN A 100 9.69 -3.95 -31.84
CA ASN A 100 9.47 -5.33 -32.26
C ASN A 100 8.02 -5.59 -32.74
N ALA A 101 7.21 -4.55 -32.86
CA ALA A 101 5.86 -4.67 -33.40
C ALA A 101 5.91 -5.12 -34.88
N PRO A 102 5.08 -6.07 -35.31
CA PRO A 102 4.96 -6.41 -36.72
C PRO A 102 4.51 -5.19 -37.54
N PRO A 103 5.03 -4.98 -38.75
CA PRO A 103 4.63 -3.85 -39.59
C PRO A 103 3.13 -3.75 -39.79
N GLY A 104 2.54 -2.57 -39.49
CA GLY A 104 1.11 -2.30 -39.63
C GLY A 104 0.21 -2.92 -38.55
N MET A 105 0.79 -3.48 -37.49
CA MET A 105 0.06 -4.03 -36.35
C MET A 105 0.16 -3.12 -35.12
N VAL A 106 -0.74 -3.33 -34.18
CA VAL A 106 -0.71 -2.66 -32.86
C VAL A 106 0.47 -3.21 -32.07
N GLU A 107 1.27 -2.33 -31.48
CA GLU A 107 2.53 -2.65 -30.79
C GLU A 107 2.34 -3.55 -29.58
N LEU A 108 1.26 -3.31 -28.84
CA LEU A 108 0.85 -4.12 -27.70
C LEU A 108 -0.63 -4.48 -27.84
N PHE A 109 -0.92 -5.76 -28.08
CA PHE A 109 -2.29 -6.22 -28.22
C PHE A 109 -2.96 -6.25 -26.82
N HIS A 110 -3.63 -5.17 -26.48
CA HIS A 110 -4.41 -5.01 -25.26
C HIS A 110 -5.78 -4.42 -25.63
N GLY A 111 -6.85 -4.80 -24.91
CA GLY A 111 -8.21 -4.38 -25.25
C GLY A 111 -8.44 -2.86 -25.19
N TYR A 112 -7.79 -2.16 -24.26
CA TYR A 112 -7.83 -0.69 -24.05
C TYR A 112 -9.23 -0.06 -24.00
N THR A 113 -10.31 -0.84 -23.85
CA THR A 113 -11.69 -0.37 -23.94
C THR A 113 -11.99 0.81 -23.01
N TYR A 114 -11.48 0.77 -21.78
CA TYR A 114 -11.66 1.85 -20.80
C TYR A 114 -10.38 2.67 -20.54
N SER A 115 -9.30 2.39 -21.26
CA SER A 115 -8.06 3.15 -21.11
C SER A 115 -8.28 4.61 -21.56
N GLY A 116 -7.76 5.56 -20.78
CA GLY A 116 -7.91 6.96 -21.04
C GLY A 116 -9.34 7.50 -20.88
N HIS A 117 -10.19 6.82 -20.08
CA HIS A 117 -11.57 7.26 -19.83
C HIS A 117 -11.59 8.71 -19.32
N PRO A 118 -12.25 9.67 -20.02
CA PRO A 118 -12.07 11.09 -19.75
C PRO A 118 -12.46 11.50 -18.33
N VAL A 119 -13.51 10.92 -17.75
CA VAL A 119 -13.91 11.22 -16.37
C VAL A 119 -12.87 10.71 -15.36
N ALA A 120 -12.29 9.52 -15.61
CA ALA A 120 -11.27 8.98 -14.73
C ALA A 120 -9.96 9.78 -14.81
N ILE A 121 -9.59 10.25 -16.00
CA ILE A 121 -8.41 11.11 -16.19
C ILE A 121 -8.64 12.48 -15.52
N ALA A 122 -9.79 13.11 -15.69
CA ALA A 122 -10.12 14.37 -15.02
C ALA A 122 -10.06 14.24 -13.48
N ALA A 123 -10.55 13.13 -12.92
CA ALA A 123 -10.46 12.86 -11.50
C ALA A 123 -9.00 12.67 -11.05
N ALA A 124 -8.17 12.00 -11.87
CA ALA A 124 -6.75 11.84 -11.58
C ALA A 124 -6.00 13.18 -11.62
N GLU A 125 -6.23 14.01 -12.63
CA GLU A 125 -5.62 15.34 -12.73
C GLU A 125 -5.99 16.22 -11.53
N ALA A 126 -7.26 16.26 -11.13
CA ALA A 126 -7.70 16.97 -9.95
C ALA A 126 -7.04 16.45 -8.67
N THR A 127 -6.95 15.12 -8.51
CA THR A 127 -6.32 14.48 -7.35
C THR A 127 -4.83 14.80 -7.28
N LEU A 128 -4.12 14.72 -8.41
CA LEU A 128 -2.68 15.04 -8.47
C LEU A 128 -2.43 16.54 -8.20
N GLY A 129 -3.33 17.41 -8.68
CA GLY A 129 -3.32 18.83 -8.35
C GLY A 129 -3.41 19.07 -6.84
N LEU A 130 -4.38 18.47 -6.16
CA LEU A 130 -4.56 18.57 -4.71
C LEU A 130 -3.34 18.04 -3.93
N TYR A 131 -2.74 16.93 -4.34
CA TYR A 131 -1.52 16.42 -3.71
C TYR A 131 -0.39 17.45 -3.73
N HIS A 132 -0.25 18.17 -4.84
CA HIS A 132 0.77 19.20 -5.00
C HIS A 132 0.41 20.48 -4.23
N GLU A 133 -0.80 21.02 -4.41
CA GLU A 133 -1.26 22.28 -3.82
C GLU A 133 -1.29 22.23 -2.30
N GLU A 134 -1.81 21.13 -1.73
CA GLU A 134 -1.92 20.93 -0.30
C GLU A 134 -0.68 20.25 0.32
N LYS A 135 0.35 19.95 -0.49
CA LYS A 135 1.61 19.29 -0.06
C LYS A 135 1.35 18.01 0.74
N LEU A 136 0.41 17.18 0.29
CA LEU A 136 -0.09 16.07 1.09
C LEU A 136 0.99 14.99 1.36
N PHE A 137 1.99 14.85 0.49
CA PHE A 137 3.09 13.91 0.72
C PHE A 137 4.04 14.40 1.82
N ASP A 138 4.34 15.69 1.84
CA ASP A 138 5.13 16.30 2.92
C ASP A 138 4.38 16.24 4.24
N ARG A 139 3.09 16.58 4.23
CA ARG A 139 2.21 16.44 5.40
C ARG A 139 2.19 15.01 5.94
N ALA A 140 2.08 14.00 5.09
CA ALA A 140 2.11 12.60 5.50
C ALA A 140 3.44 12.23 6.15
N ARG A 141 4.56 12.70 5.59
CA ARG A 141 5.90 12.49 6.15
C ARG A 141 6.05 13.13 7.53
N GLU A 142 5.57 14.36 7.69
CA GLU A 142 5.64 15.09 8.96
C GLU A 142 4.73 14.49 10.04
N LEU A 143 3.59 13.91 9.64
CA LEU A 143 2.63 13.30 10.56
C LEU A 143 3.01 11.86 10.93
N ALA A 144 3.80 11.16 10.11
CA ALA A 144 4.15 9.76 10.31
C ALA A 144 4.73 9.44 11.69
N PRO A 145 5.66 10.23 12.28
CA PRO A 145 6.17 9.96 13.63
C PRO A 145 5.07 10.03 14.70
N TYR A 146 4.15 10.99 14.59
CA TYR A 146 3.03 11.08 15.54
C TYR A 146 2.09 9.87 15.42
N PHE A 147 1.81 9.43 14.20
CA PHE A 147 1.00 8.24 13.95
C PHE A 147 1.69 6.99 14.48
N GLU A 148 3.00 6.85 14.28
CA GLU A 148 3.82 5.77 14.84
C GLU A 148 3.72 5.72 16.37
N ASP A 149 4.00 6.84 17.04
CA ASP A 149 3.89 6.93 18.50
C ASP A 149 2.48 6.57 18.99
N ALA A 150 1.45 7.04 18.28
CA ALA A 150 0.06 6.75 18.64
C ALA A 150 -0.26 5.26 18.54
N VAL A 151 0.05 4.62 17.41
CA VAL A 151 -0.28 3.19 17.24
C VAL A 151 0.55 2.29 18.13
N HIS A 152 1.82 2.65 18.40
CA HIS A 152 2.68 1.90 19.30
C HIS A 152 2.25 1.98 20.78
N ARG A 153 1.39 2.92 21.20
CA ARG A 153 0.70 2.89 22.52
C ARG A 153 -0.23 1.68 22.69
N LEU A 154 -0.59 1.01 21.60
CA LEU A 154 -1.37 -0.23 21.65
C LEU A 154 -0.55 -1.45 22.12
N LYS A 155 0.78 -1.35 22.16
CA LYS A 155 1.62 -2.41 22.76
C LYS A 155 1.26 -2.58 24.24
N GLY A 156 0.99 -3.82 24.64
CA GLY A 156 0.57 -4.14 26.01
C GLY A 156 -0.93 -3.99 26.28
N VAL A 157 -1.73 -3.53 25.32
CA VAL A 157 -3.19 -3.62 25.38
C VAL A 157 -3.58 -5.11 25.27
N PRO A 158 -4.63 -5.58 26.00
CA PRO A 158 -5.04 -6.99 25.93
C PRO A 158 -5.18 -7.48 24.49
N HIS A 159 -4.74 -8.70 24.26
CA HIS A 159 -4.79 -9.41 22.98
C HIS A 159 -3.87 -8.89 21.88
N VAL A 160 -3.16 -7.78 22.06
CA VAL A 160 -2.20 -7.28 21.06
C VAL A 160 -0.90 -8.05 21.18
N THR A 161 -0.52 -8.75 20.09
CA THR A 161 0.70 -9.56 20.02
C THR A 161 1.82 -8.86 19.27
N ASP A 162 1.48 -8.03 18.27
CA ASP A 162 2.45 -7.23 17.53
C ASP A 162 1.84 -5.90 17.05
N VAL A 163 2.67 -4.87 16.97
CA VAL A 163 2.33 -3.58 16.37
C VAL A 163 3.47 -3.15 15.45
N ARG A 164 3.15 -2.96 14.20
CA ARG A 164 4.08 -2.53 13.15
C ARG A 164 3.50 -1.38 12.34
N ASN A 165 4.35 -0.50 11.85
CA ASN A 165 3.92 0.61 11.00
C ASN A 165 4.98 0.98 9.98
N PHE A 166 4.56 1.68 8.93
CA PHE A 166 5.42 2.35 7.97
C PHE A 166 4.67 3.54 7.37
N GLY A 167 5.21 4.76 7.54
CA GLY A 167 4.51 5.99 7.14
C GLY A 167 3.13 6.09 7.79
N LEU A 168 2.09 6.31 6.98
CA LEU A 168 0.70 6.32 7.44
C LEU A 168 -0.01 4.98 7.20
N MET A 169 0.68 3.89 7.49
CA MET A 169 0.11 2.53 7.52
C MET A 169 0.51 1.85 8.82
N ALA A 170 -0.42 1.11 9.44
CA ALA A 170 -0.11 0.30 10.61
C ALA A 170 -0.87 -1.02 10.61
N GLY A 171 -0.23 -2.05 11.14
CA GLY A 171 -0.82 -3.35 11.43
C GLY A 171 -0.76 -3.63 12.93
N ILE A 172 -1.89 -3.92 13.54
CA ILE A 172 -2.01 -4.34 14.93
C ILE A 172 -2.48 -5.78 14.92
N GLU A 173 -1.61 -6.69 15.31
CA GLU A 173 -1.89 -8.12 15.33
C GLU A 173 -2.49 -8.52 16.67
N LEU A 174 -3.59 -9.24 16.60
CA LEU A 174 -4.30 -9.74 17.77
C LEU A 174 -4.09 -11.23 17.92
N GLU A 175 -3.99 -11.70 19.16
CA GLU A 175 -4.01 -13.11 19.47
C GLU A 175 -5.32 -13.75 18.97
N SER A 176 -5.20 -14.81 18.18
CA SER A 176 -6.36 -15.51 17.65
C SER A 176 -7.12 -16.24 18.75
N ARG A 177 -8.45 -16.23 18.69
CA ARG A 177 -9.27 -17.10 19.59
C ARG A 177 -9.03 -18.57 19.23
N PRO A 178 -8.84 -19.47 20.22
CA PRO A 178 -8.63 -20.88 19.97
C PRO A 178 -9.71 -21.49 19.08
N GLY A 179 -9.29 -22.11 17.97
CA GLY A 179 -10.18 -22.75 16.99
C GLY A 179 -11.03 -21.81 16.14
N LYS A 180 -10.86 -20.49 16.27
CA LYS A 180 -11.63 -19.49 15.54
C LYS A 180 -10.74 -18.33 15.04
N PRO A 181 -9.77 -18.59 14.15
CA PRO A 181 -8.91 -17.53 13.61
C PRO A 181 -9.77 -16.48 12.87
N GLY A 182 -9.41 -15.21 13.03
CA GLY A 182 -10.12 -14.06 12.48
C GLY A 182 -11.33 -13.57 13.28
N ALA A 183 -11.80 -14.36 14.25
CA ALA A 183 -13.01 -14.00 15.02
C ALA A 183 -12.78 -12.79 15.92
N ARG A 184 -11.60 -12.63 16.51
CA ARG A 184 -11.29 -11.49 17.37
C ARG A 184 -11.16 -10.20 16.55
N GLY A 185 -10.46 -10.27 15.41
CA GLY A 185 -10.35 -9.15 14.49
C GLY A 185 -11.72 -8.68 14.00
N PHE A 186 -12.60 -9.61 13.63
CA PHE A 186 -13.95 -9.28 13.18
C PHE A 186 -14.82 -8.66 14.29
N ASP A 187 -14.73 -9.17 15.52
CA ASP A 187 -15.43 -8.58 16.68
C ASP A 187 -14.91 -7.16 16.99
N ALA A 188 -13.58 -6.95 16.92
CA ALA A 188 -12.99 -5.62 17.04
C ALA A 188 -13.51 -4.67 15.95
N PHE A 189 -13.59 -5.13 14.70
CA PHE A 189 -14.14 -4.35 13.59
C PHE A 189 -15.59 -3.90 13.87
N LEU A 190 -16.48 -4.81 14.27
CA LEU A 190 -17.89 -4.50 14.54
C LEU A 190 -18.02 -3.47 15.66
N ARG A 191 -17.30 -3.67 16.77
CA ARG A 191 -17.36 -2.77 17.91
C ARG A 191 -16.76 -1.38 17.64
N CYS A 192 -15.70 -1.30 16.87
CA CYS A 192 -15.18 -0.01 16.41
C CYS A 192 -16.19 0.70 15.50
N PHE A 193 -16.82 -0.03 14.59
CA PHE A 193 -17.83 0.51 13.68
C PHE A 193 -19.05 1.07 14.47
N GLU A 194 -19.53 0.34 15.47
CA GLU A 194 -20.61 0.80 16.37
C GLU A 194 -20.24 2.09 17.13
N GLN A 195 -18.95 2.35 17.35
CA GLN A 195 -18.45 3.57 17.97
C GLN A 195 -18.07 4.66 16.94
N GLY A 196 -18.45 4.49 15.65
CA GLY A 196 -18.23 5.47 14.60
C GLY A 196 -16.82 5.42 13.99
N VAL A 197 -16.01 4.41 14.29
CA VAL A 197 -14.67 4.25 13.77
C VAL A 197 -14.60 3.05 12.82
N LEU A 198 -14.44 3.33 11.52
CA LEU A 198 -14.27 2.29 10.52
C LEU A 198 -12.80 1.86 10.43
N ILE A 199 -12.52 0.65 10.87
CA ILE A 199 -11.22 -0.01 10.67
C ILE A 199 -11.33 -1.10 9.60
N ARG A 200 -10.20 -1.59 9.11
CA ARG A 200 -10.12 -2.79 8.28
C ARG A 200 -9.46 -3.92 9.07
N VAL A 201 -9.92 -5.15 8.85
CA VAL A 201 -9.27 -6.33 9.40
C VAL A 201 -8.93 -7.34 8.32
N THR A 202 -7.83 -8.07 8.53
CA THR A 202 -7.41 -9.22 7.73
C THR A 202 -7.07 -10.34 8.71
N GLY A 203 -7.97 -11.33 8.82
CA GLY A 203 -7.88 -12.28 9.94
C GLY A 203 -7.97 -11.53 11.28
N ASP A 204 -7.00 -11.76 12.15
CA ASP A 204 -6.88 -11.09 13.43
C ASP A 204 -5.90 -9.89 13.40
N VAL A 205 -5.62 -9.33 12.23
CA VAL A 205 -4.82 -8.10 12.09
C VAL A 205 -5.72 -6.91 11.78
N ILE A 206 -5.69 -5.88 12.61
CA ILE A 206 -6.27 -4.57 12.32
C ILE A 206 -5.29 -3.83 11.42
N ALA A 207 -5.70 -3.46 10.21
CA ALA A 207 -4.90 -2.71 9.26
C ALA A 207 -5.43 -1.27 9.15
N LEU A 208 -4.57 -0.31 9.45
CA LEU A 208 -4.87 1.12 9.39
C LEU A 208 -4.15 1.78 8.23
N SER A 209 -4.87 2.58 7.46
CA SER A 209 -4.35 3.43 6.39
C SER A 209 -5.23 4.67 6.25
N PRO A 210 -5.16 5.60 7.19
CA PRO A 210 -6.06 6.76 7.23
C PRO A 210 -5.85 7.67 6.02
N PRO A 211 -6.83 8.53 5.67
CA PRO A 211 -6.65 9.57 4.65
C PRO A 211 -5.42 10.44 4.94
N LEU A 212 -4.72 10.93 3.91
CA LEU A 212 -3.54 11.79 4.09
C LEU A 212 -3.85 13.11 4.79
N ILE A 213 -5.11 13.52 4.77
CA ILE A 213 -5.60 14.74 5.44
C ILE A 213 -5.92 14.54 6.93
N ILE A 214 -5.75 13.34 7.49
CA ILE A 214 -6.01 13.06 8.90
C ILE A 214 -5.24 14.02 9.81
N GLY A 215 -5.85 14.44 10.91
CA GLY A 215 -5.22 15.27 11.93
C GLY A 215 -4.85 14.47 13.19
N LYS A 216 -4.03 15.05 14.06
CA LYS A 216 -3.61 14.42 15.33
C LYS A 216 -4.79 14.04 16.21
N GLN A 217 -5.81 14.92 16.33
CA GLN A 217 -7.02 14.63 17.12
C GLN A 217 -7.74 13.39 16.60
N GLN A 218 -7.86 13.24 15.28
CA GLN A 218 -8.52 12.07 14.68
C GLN A 218 -7.66 10.80 14.85
N ILE A 219 -6.33 10.91 14.85
CA ILE A 219 -5.45 9.79 15.19
C ILE A 219 -5.66 9.35 16.64
N ASP A 220 -5.74 10.30 17.57
CA ASP A 220 -5.99 9.99 18.99
C ASP A 220 -7.36 9.37 19.21
N GLU A 221 -8.40 9.85 18.54
CA GLU A 221 -9.74 9.26 18.57
C GLU A 221 -9.73 7.84 18.02
N LEU A 222 -9.10 7.61 16.85
CA LEU A 222 -8.95 6.30 16.24
C LEU A 222 -8.27 5.31 17.19
N VAL A 223 -7.10 5.66 17.71
CA VAL A 223 -6.32 4.78 18.59
C VAL A 223 -6.99 4.60 19.96
N GLY A 224 -7.61 5.64 20.49
CA GLY A 224 -8.39 5.59 21.72
C GLY A 224 -9.56 4.62 21.61
N THR A 225 -10.36 4.71 20.55
CA THR A 225 -11.47 3.81 20.29
C THR A 225 -11.02 2.36 20.17
N ILE A 226 -9.94 2.10 19.40
CA ILE A 226 -9.37 0.75 19.28
C ILE A 226 -8.94 0.23 20.67
N THR A 227 -8.26 1.07 21.47
CA THR A 227 -7.84 0.70 22.83
C THR A 227 -9.01 0.29 23.70
N ASP A 228 -10.08 1.10 23.72
CA ASP A 228 -11.26 0.86 24.54
C ASP A 228 -12.04 -0.38 24.09
N VAL A 229 -12.08 -0.64 22.79
CA VAL A 229 -12.68 -1.85 22.23
C VAL A 229 -11.86 -3.07 22.65
N LEU A 230 -10.54 -3.07 22.45
CA LEU A 230 -9.69 -4.22 22.76
C LEU A 230 -9.70 -4.58 24.26
N ARG A 231 -9.81 -3.60 25.15
CA ARG A 231 -9.95 -3.84 26.60
C ARG A 231 -11.25 -4.51 27.01
N LYS A 232 -12.26 -4.48 26.15
CA LYS A 232 -13.60 -5.06 26.38
C LYS A 232 -13.85 -6.32 25.55
N LEU A 233 -12.85 -6.75 24.77
CA LEU A 233 -12.89 -8.03 24.06
C LEU A 233 -12.50 -9.18 25.00
N ASP A 234 -13.10 -10.36 24.72
CA ASP A 234 -12.75 -11.62 25.39
C ASP A 234 -11.57 -12.29 24.72
#